data_6f1f875745496701837422d36f8310ca
#
_entry.id   6f1f875745496701837422d36f8310ca
#
_cell.length_a   1.000
_cell.length_b   1.000
_cell.length_c   1.000
_cell.angle_alpha   90.00
_cell.angle_beta   90.00
_cell.angle_gamma   90.00
#
_symmetry.space_group_name_H-M   'P 1'
#
loop_
_entity.id
_entity.type
_entity.pdbx_description
1 polymer ?
#
loop_
_entity_poly.entity_id
_entity_poly.type
_entity_poly.pdbx_seq_one_letter_code
_entity_poly.pdbx_strand_id
1 'polypeptide(L)'
;MSKILIINGPNLNLIGEREQSQYGSKDYKFLEDICEKKSKELNLTLEMKQSNVEGEIVDIIQSARNEFDGIIINAGGYSHTSVAIRD
;
A
#
# COMPACT_ATOMS: atom_id res chain seq x y z
N MET A 1 -20.03 -5.18 4.32
CA MET A 1 -18.62 -5.57 4.25
C MET A 1 -17.76 -4.33 4.11
N SER A 2 -16.77 -4.17 4.97
CA SER A 2 -15.89 -3.00 4.92
C SER A 2 -14.93 -3.07 3.73
N LYS A 3 -14.69 -1.92 3.14
CA LYS A 3 -13.81 -1.80 1.98
C LYS A 3 -12.56 -1.00 2.38
N ILE A 4 -11.40 -1.63 2.27
CA ILE A 4 -10.12 -1.08 2.74
C ILE A 4 -9.17 -0.92 1.55
N LEU A 5 -8.49 0.23 1.50
CA LEU A 5 -7.46 0.49 0.51
C LEU A 5 -6.09 0.48 1.18
N ILE A 6 -5.15 -0.27 0.62
CA ILE A 6 -3.75 -0.23 1.03
C ILE A 6 -2.96 0.50 -0.05
N ILE A 7 -2.23 1.54 0.34
CA ILE A 7 -1.38 2.30 -0.58
C ILE A 7 0.07 2.08 -0.18
N ASN A 8 0.85 1.50 -1.08
CA ASN A 8 2.27 1.26 -0.88
C ASN A 8 3.08 2.28 -1.67
N GLY A 9 3.95 2.99 -0.98
CA GLY A 9 4.75 4.05 -1.54
C GLY A 9 6.03 3.58 -2.24
N PRO A 10 7.02 4.49 -2.33
CA PRO A 10 8.19 4.26 -3.19
C PRO A 10 8.95 2.98 -2.90
N ASN A 11 9.34 2.32 -3.97
CA ASN A 11 10.23 1.17 -3.98
C ASN A 11 9.68 -0.10 -3.34
N LEU A 12 8.45 -0.09 -2.86
CA LEU A 12 7.86 -1.31 -2.29
C LEU A 12 7.60 -2.38 -3.36
N ASN A 13 7.47 -1.97 -4.61
CA ASN A 13 7.38 -2.91 -5.72
C ASN A 13 8.67 -3.68 -5.95
N LEU A 14 9.77 -3.26 -5.32
CA LEU A 14 11.08 -3.91 -5.44
C LEU A 14 11.42 -4.82 -4.27
N ILE A 15 10.47 -5.10 -3.40
CA ILE A 15 10.65 -6.08 -2.32
C ILE A 15 11.04 -7.41 -2.94
N GLY A 16 12.05 -8.05 -2.35
CA GLY A 16 12.57 -9.31 -2.86
C GLY A 16 13.73 -9.14 -3.83
N GLU A 17 13.80 -7.98 -4.49
CA GLU A 17 14.90 -7.65 -5.38
C GLU A 17 16.00 -6.86 -4.66
N ARG A 18 15.59 -5.89 -3.83
CA ARG A 18 16.52 -4.98 -3.17
C ARG A 18 17.04 -5.47 -1.85
N GLU A 19 16.20 -6.12 -1.07
CA GLU A 19 16.51 -6.43 0.31
C GLU A 19 16.21 -7.88 0.64
N GLN A 20 16.70 -8.78 -0.22
CA GLN A 20 16.50 -10.21 -0.05
C GLN A 20 17.00 -10.74 1.29
N SER A 21 18.10 -10.20 1.78
CA SER A 21 18.66 -10.63 3.06
C SER A 21 17.74 -10.26 4.23
N GLN A 22 16.95 -9.23 4.07
CA GLN A 22 16.06 -8.72 5.10
C GLN A 22 14.64 -9.29 4.99
N TYR A 23 14.14 -9.42 3.76
CA TYR A 23 12.78 -9.88 3.49
C TYR A 23 12.71 -11.27 2.89
N GLY A 24 13.87 -11.93 2.72
CA GLY A 24 13.94 -13.21 2.06
C GLY A 24 13.79 -13.06 0.55
N SER A 25 13.36 -14.11 -0.12
CA SER A 25 13.16 -14.11 -1.57
C SER A 25 11.71 -13.74 -1.95
N LYS A 26 10.92 -13.27 -1.01
CA LYS A 26 9.51 -12.97 -1.26
C LYS A 26 9.34 -11.60 -1.90
N ASP A 27 8.52 -11.53 -2.92
CA ASP A 27 8.32 -10.32 -3.71
C ASP A 27 6.99 -9.63 -3.39
N TYR A 28 6.70 -8.57 -4.14
CA TYR A 28 5.48 -7.79 -3.95
C TYR A 28 4.22 -8.66 -4.17
N LYS A 29 4.28 -9.58 -5.12
CA LYS A 29 3.15 -10.50 -5.37
C LYS A 29 2.84 -11.34 -4.15
N PHE A 30 3.86 -11.79 -3.45
CA PHE A 30 3.69 -12.54 -2.21
C PHE A 30 2.99 -11.69 -1.15
N LEU A 31 3.38 -10.42 -1.04
CA LEU A 31 2.74 -9.47 -0.13
C LEU A 31 1.26 -9.29 -0.47
N GLU A 32 0.97 -9.12 -1.75
CA GLU A 32 -0.42 -9.00 -2.21
C GLU A 32 -1.24 -10.23 -1.85
N ASP A 33 -0.68 -11.41 -2.04
CA ASP A 33 -1.37 -12.66 -1.77
C ASP A 33 -1.68 -12.84 -0.28
N ILE A 34 -0.72 -12.48 0.58
CA ILE A 34 -0.93 -12.55 2.04
C ILE A 34 -2.05 -11.59 2.46
N CYS A 35 -2.03 -10.37 1.95
CA CYS A 35 -3.03 -9.36 2.29
C CYS A 35 -4.41 -9.79 1.81
N GLU A 36 -4.49 -10.34 0.61
CA GLU A 36 -5.75 -10.84 0.05
C GLU A 36 -6.33 -11.97 0.91
N LYS A 37 -5.49 -12.91 1.29
CA LYS A 37 -5.91 -14.02 2.13
C LYS A 37 -6.43 -13.53 3.48
N LYS A 38 -5.69 -12.59 4.10
CA LYS A 38 -6.07 -12.06 5.40
C LYS A 38 -7.38 -11.29 5.32
N SER A 39 -7.59 -10.54 4.24
CA SER A 39 -8.82 -9.79 4.08
C SER A 39 -10.04 -10.72 4.01
N LYS A 40 -9.90 -11.85 3.34
CA LYS A 40 -10.97 -12.84 3.27
C LYS A 40 -11.28 -13.44 4.64
N GLU A 41 -10.25 -13.73 5.42
CA GLU A 41 -10.42 -14.24 6.78
C GLU A 41 -11.18 -13.24 7.66
N LEU A 42 -10.94 -11.96 7.47
CA LEU A 42 -11.57 -10.89 8.23
C LEU A 42 -12.87 -10.39 7.63
N ASN A 43 -13.30 -10.99 6.52
CA ASN A 43 -14.51 -10.59 5.81
C ASN A 43 -14.47 -9.12 5.35
N LEU A 44 -13.32 -8.72 4.79
CA LEU A 44 -13.11 -7.39 4.25
C LEU A 44 -12.93 -7.44 2.75
N THR A 45 -13.29 -6.37 2.06
CA THR A 45 -12.92 -6.16 0.67
C THR A 45 -11.64 -5.32 0.65
N LEU A 46 -10.60 -5.82 0.01
CA LEU A 46 -9.30 -5.17 0.00
C LEU A 46 -8.90 -4.79 -1.41
N GLU A 47 -8.38 -3.58 -1.56
CA GLU A 47 -7.74 -3.14 -2.80
C GLU A 47 -6.34 -2.63 -2.43
N MET A 48 -5.34 -2.97 -3.25
CA MET A 48 -3.95 -2.62 -2.98
C MET A 48 -3.39 -1.87 -4.18
N LYS A 49 -2.79 -0.70 -3.93
CA LYS A 49 -2.16 0.11 -4.96
C LYS A 49 -0.74 0.45 -4.55
N GLN A 50 0.11 0.70 -5.54
CA GLN A 50 1.50 1.05 -5.32
C GLN A 50 1.89 2.17 -6.27
N SER A 51 2.66 3.14 -5.78
CA SER A 51 3.20 4.19 -6.63
C SER A 51 4.50 4.75 -6.04
N ASN A 52 5.42 5.11 -6.93
CA ASN A 52 6.65 5.82 -6.57
C ASN A 52 6.48 7.33 -6.70
N VAL A 53 5.35 7.80 -7.17
CA VAL A 53 5.11 9.20 -7.51
C VAL A 53 4.25 9.85 -6.44
N GLU A 54 4.80 10.87 -5.76
CA GLU A 54 4.11 11.56 -4.68
C GLU A 54 2.73 12.09 -5.11
N GLY A 55 2.66 12.77 -6.24
CA GLY A 55 1.40 13.32 -6.73
C GLY A 55 0.36 12.26 -7.00
N GLU A 56 0.78 11.13 -7.53
CA GLU A 56 -0.12 10.02 -7.78
C GLU A 56 -0.68 9.45 -6.48
N ILE A 57 0.17 9.34 -5.44
CA ILE A 57 -0.27 8.86 -4.13
C ILE A 57 -1.30 9.83 -3.55
N VAL A 58 -1.07 11.13 -3.67
CA VAL A 58 -2.02 12.14 -3.21
C VAL A 58 -3.36 11.99 -3.93
N ASP A 59 -3.33 11.81 -5.25
CA ASP A 59 -4.55 11.62 -6.03
C ASP A 59 -5.32 10.37 -5.62
N ILE A 60 -4.60 9.28 -5.35
CA ILE A 60 -5.22 8.04 -4.89
C ILE A 60 -5.92 8.25 -3.55
N ILE A 61 -5.26 8.94 -2.62
CA ILE A 61 -5.85 9.24 -1.30
C ILE A 61 -7.11 10.07 -1.47
N GLN A 62 -7.06 11.10 -2.30
CA GLN A 62 -8.21 11.97 -2.50
C GLN A 62 -9.40 11.23 -3.11
N SER A 63 -9.15 10.39 -4.11
CA SER A 63 -10.24 9.65 -4.74
C SER A 63 -10.81 8.55 -3.84
N ALA A 64 -10.07 8.10 -2.84
CA ALA A 64 -10.54 7.05 -1.94
C ALA A 64 -11.52 7.55 -0.87
N ARG A 65 -11.62 8.85 -0.68
CA ARG A 65 -12.39 9.44 0.42
C ARG A 65 -13.84 8.96 0.52
N ASN A 66 -14.48 8.78 -0.62
CA ASN A 66 -15.90 8.38 -0.66
C ASN A 66 -16.09 6.93 -1.09
N GLU A 67 -15.02 6.19 -1.31
CA GLU A 67 -15.06 4.85 -1.87
C GLU A 67 -14.70 3.77 -0.86
N PHE A 68 -13.86 4.12 0.12
CA PHE A 68 -13.32 3.17 1.07
C PHE A 68 -13.67 3.55 2.49
N ASP A 69 -13.84 2.55 3.35
CA ASP A 69 -14.10 2.75 4.77
C ASP A 69 -12.82 3.03 5.55
N GLY A 70 -11.70 2.59 5.03
CA GLY A 70 -10.41 2.84 5.67
C GLY A 70 -9.27 2.79 4.67
N ILE A 71 -8.16 3.45 5.03
CA ILE A 71 -6.95 3.51 4.21
C ILE A 71 -5.76 3.17 5.08
N ILE A 72 -4.93 2.26 4.59
CA ILE A 72 -3.64 1.92 5.21
C ILE A 72 -2.56 2.42 4.26
N ILE A 73 -1.68 3.29 4.75
CA ILE A 73 -0.63 3.88 3.92
C ILE A 73 0.74 3.45 4.43
N ASN A 74 1.55 2.91 3.53
CA ASN A 74 2.96 2.68 3.76
C ASN A 74 3.71 3.63 2.82
N ALA A 75 3.95 4.84 3.30
CA ALA A 75 4.46 5.93 2.46
C ALA A 75 5.96 5.83 2.15
N GLY A 76 6.68 4.92 2.79
CA GLY A 76 8.11 4.82 2.61
C GLY A 76 8.81 6.11 3.01
N GLY A 77 9.76 6.57 2.20
CA GLY A 77 10.48 7.79 2.48
C GLY A 77 9.62 9.05 2.54
N TYR A 78 8.46 9.04 1.90
CA TYR A 78 7.58 10.21 1.90
C TYR A 78 6.99 10.48 3.29
N SER A 79 7.04 9.55 4.20
CA SER A 79 6.61 9.79 5.58
C SER A 79 7.48 10.87 6.26
N HIS A 80 8.70 11.05 5.77
CA HIS A 80 9.65 12.03 6.31
C HIS A 80 9.74 13.31 5.49
N THR A 81 9.39 13.26 4.22
CA THR A 81 9.65 14.36 3.29
C THR A 81 8.41 14.98 2.68
N SER A 82 7.32 14.25 2.55
CA SER A 82 6.13 14.78 1.86
C SER A 82 5.14 15.39 2.83
N VAL A 83 5.00 16.70 2.77
CA VAL A 83 3.95 17.42 3.50
C VAL A 83 2.58 17.10 2.90
N ALA A 84 2.51 17.01 1.57
CA ALA A 84 1.25 16.76 0.86
C ALA A 84 0.60 15.43 1.25
N ILE A 85 1.40 14.37 1.40
CA ILE A 85 0.86 13.07 1.79
C ILE A 85 0.41 13.07 3.24
N ARG A 86 1.16 13.76 4.12
CA ARG A 86 0.80 13.82 5.53
C ARG A 86 -0.49 14.58 5.79
N ASP A 87 -0.76 15.60 4.99
CA ASP A 87 -1.99 16.36 5.12
C ASP A 87 -3.20 15.52 4.73
#